data_63089b32166a5dde5d082d852f1609c4
#
_entry.id   63089b32166a5dde5d082d852f1609c4
#
_cell.length_a   1.000
_cell.length_b   1.000
_cell.length_c   1.000
_cell.angle_alpha   90.00
_cell.angle_beta   90.00
_cell.angle_gamma   90.00
#
_symmetry.space_group_name_H-M   'P 1'
#
loop_
_entity.id
_entity.type
_entity.pdbx_description
1 polymer ?
#
loop_
_entity_poly.entity_id
_entity_poly.type
_entity_poly.pdbx_seq_one_letter_code
_entity_poly.pdbx_strand_id
1 'polypeptide(L)'
;MKTLFTLLLTFTAATTFAAPPSLSSIEAILSTNGAQQSLESTLAGVEGRMRQEINRQLFTHNGGPITPAQKLAIDKAAPQVTKVIQTEMGWDKMKAAYTKIYQDALTQEEVNRLAALYKDPSYMALMQKMVDIHIKSAQAIQAKLPVIQQKIEPILEKAVQEALAVK
;
A
#
# COMPACT_ATOMS: atom_id res chain seq x y z
N MET A 1 51.50 33.25 44.38
CA MET A 1 50.77 33.42 43.13
C MET A 1 50.56 32.02 42.50
N LYS A 2 49.35 31.44 42.65
CA LYS A 2 48.99 30.12 42.14
C LYS A 2 48.06 30.34 40.93
N THR A 3 48.57 30.12 39.72
CA THR A 3 47.77 30.19 38.48
C THR A 3 47.07 28.87 38.27
N LEU A 4 45.71 28.88 38.41
CA LEU A 4 44.86 27.79 38.02
C LEU A 4 44.69 27.79 36.49
N PHE A 5 45.12 26.72 35.85
CA PHE A 5 44.92 26.50 34.42
C PHE A 5 43.64 25.70 34.24
N THR A 6 42.55 26.37 33.85
CA THR A 6 41.25 25.72 33.59
C THR A 6 41.26 25.15 32.17
N LEU A 7 41.36 23.83 32.05
CA LEU A 7 41.29 23.10 30.79
C LEU A 7 39.81 22.98 30.38
N LEU A 8 39.40 23.78 29.40
CA LEU A 8 38.03 23.71 28.82
C LEU A 8 37.98 22.58 27.80
N LEU A 9 37.41 21.42 28.20
CA LEU A 9 37.16 20.33 27.27
C LEU A 9 35.91 20.69 26.43
N THR A 10 36.09 21.13 25.20
CA THR A 10 35.02 21.28 24.22
C THR A 10 34.64 19.90 23.67
N PHE A 11 33.53 19.38 24.17
CA PHE A 11 32.91 18.16 23.62
C PHE A 11 32.18 18.54 22.30
N THR A 12 32.88 18.43 21.18
CA THR A 12 32.24 18.49 19.85
C THR A 12 31.46 17.19 19.66
N ALA A 13 30.14 17.22 19.88
CA ALA A 13 29.24 16.17 19.47
C ALA A 13 29.29 16.12 17.93
N ALA A 14 30.09 15.24 17.37
CA ALA A 14 30.03 14.90 15.96
C ALA A 14 28.68 14.21 15.73
N THR A 15 27.70 14.94 15.19
CA THR A 15 26.50 14.32 14.59
C THR A 15 26.99 13.50 13.41
N THR A 16 27.24 12.23 13.63
CA THR A 16 27.45 11.27 12.55
C THR A 16 26.16 11.16 11.77
N PHE A 17 26.01 11.94 10.71
CA PHE A 17 25.01 11.66 9.69
C PHE A 17 25.35 10.28 9.15
N ALA A 18 24.50 9.30 9.48
CA ALA A 18 24.63 7.97 8.92
C ALA A 18 24.55 8.08 7.39
N ALA A 19 25.52 7.48 6.70
CA ALA A 19 25.57 7.53 5.25
C ALA A 19 24.26 6.96 4.65
N PRO A 20 23.70 7.59 3.62
CA PRO A 20 22.54 7.04 2.93
C PRO A 20 22.87 5.65 2.37
N PRO A 21 21.90 4.74 2.30
CA PRO A 21 22.14 3.38 1.84
C PRO A 21 22.53 3.36 0.36
N SER A 22 23.41 2.43 0.00
CA SER A 22 23.84 2.22 -1.38
C SER A 22 22.72 1.66 -2.23
N LEU A 23 22.68 2.04 -3.50
CA LEU A 23 21.69 1.53 -4.46
C LEU A 23 21.70 0.00 -4.53
N SER A 24 22.87 -0.62 -4.57
CA SER A 24 23.00 -2.08 -4.62
C SER A 24 22.42 -2.79 -3.40
N SER A 25 22.58 -2.20 -2.21
CA SER A 25 22.01 -2.76 -0.97
C SER A 25 20.49 -2.69 -0.98
N ILE A 26 19.91 -1.59 -1.48
CA ILE A 26 18.47 -1.42 -1.61
C ILE A 26 17.91 -2.38 -2.69
N GLU A 27 18.55 -2.49 -3.83
CA GLU A 27 18.15 -3.41 -4.90
C GLU A 27 18.12 -4.87 -4.42
N ALA A 28 19.10 -5.27 -3.60
CA ALA A 28 19.12 -6.59 -2.98
C ALA A 28 17.90 -6.82 -2.06
N ILE A 29 17.46 -5.80 -1.31
CA ILE A 29 16.22 -5.90 -0.51
C ILE A 29 15.00 -5.97 -1.43
N LEU A 30 14.88 -5.06 -2.39
CA LEU A 30 13.71 -4.99 -3.28
C LEU A 30 13.51 -6.29 -4.09
N SER A 31 14.57 -7.04 -4.37
CA SER A 31 14.50 -8.34 -5.03
C SER A 31 13.98 -9.48 -4.15
N THR A 32 14.01 -9.31 -2.81
CA THR A 32 13.71 -10.38 -1.84
C THR A 32 12.49 -10.08 -0.96
N ASN A 33 12.10 -8.80 -0.81
CA ASN A 33 11.03 -8.40 0.10
C ASN A 33 9.61 -8.47 -0.48
N GLY A 34 9.46 -8.95 -1.73
CA GLY A 34 8.16 -9.04 -2.39
C GLY A 34 7.57 -7.70 -2.89
N ALA A 35 8.36 -6.61 -2.90
CA ALA A 35 7.89 -5.30 -3.33
C ALA A 35 7.31 -5.30 -4.76
N GLN A 36 7.97 -6.00 -5.69
CA GLN A 36 7.47 -6.14 -7.05
C GLN A 36 6.13 -6.88 -7.08
N GLN A 37 6.02 -8.01 -6.40
CA GLN A 37 4.79 -8.80 -6.34
C GLN A 37 3.64 -8.01 -5.69
N SER A 38 3.94 -7.23 -4.66
CA SER A 38 2.96 -6.34 -4.01
C SER A 38 2.45 -5.26 -4.97
N LEU A 39 3.37 -4.65 -5.74
CA LEU A 39 3.00 -3.68 -6.78
C LEU A 39 2.09 -4.33 -7.83
N GLU A 40 2.48 -5.47 -8.39
CA GLU A 40 1.70 -6.20 -9.41
C GLU A 40 0.29 -6.55 -8.90
N SER A 41 0.18 -7.03 -7.66
CA SER A 41 -1.11 -7.30 -7.02
C SER A 41 -1.95 -6.02 -6.85
N THR A 42 -1.32 -4.90 -6.51
CA THR A 42 -1.99 -3.60 -6.38
C THR A 42 -2.52 -3.13 -7.73
N LEU A 43 -1.72 -3.24 -8.79
CA LEU A 43 -2.12 -2.85 -10.14
C LEU A 43 -3.26 -3.72 -10.67
N ALA A 44 -3.24 -5.03 -10.43
CA ALA A 44 -4.35 -5.92 -10.75
C ALA A 44 -5.65 -5.51 -10.01
N GLY A 45 -5.54 -5.09 -8.75
CA GLY A 45 -6.68 -4.55 -8.00
C GLY A 45 -7.23 -3.23 -8.58
N VAL A 46 -6.38 -2.40 -9.17
CA VAL A 46 -6.82 -1.17 -9.87
C VAL A 46 -7.67 -1.52 -11.09
N GLU A 47 -7.22 -2.46 -11.92
CA GLU A 47 -7.97 -2.93 -13.08
C GLU A 47 -9.35 -3.46 -12.67
N GLY A 48 -9.43 -4.28 -11.63
CA GLY A 48 -10.68 -4.81 -11.11
C GLY A 48 -11.66 -3.70 -10.68
N ARG A 49 -11.18 -2.70 -9.95
CA ARG A 49 -12.00 -1.54 -9.55
C ARG A 49 -12.49 -0.73 -10.74
N MET A 50 -11.65 -0.51 -11.74
CA MET A 50 -12.05 0.19 -12.96
C MET A 50 -13.17 -0.56 -13.71
N ARG A 51 -13.06 -1.89 -13.84
CA ARG A 51 -14.11 -2.72 -14.44
C ARG A 51 -15.44 -2.63 -13.67
N GLN A 52 -15.38 -2.69 -12.34
CA GLN A 52 -16.56 -2.54 -11.49
C GLN A 52 -17.21 -1.16 -11.66
N GLU A 53 -16.41 -0.10 -11.71
CA GLU A 53 -16.91 1.26 -11.89
C GLU A 53 -17.59 1.43 -13.27
N ILE A 54 -16.98 0.94 -14.34
CA ILE A 54 -17.59 0.96 -15.68
C ILE A 54 -18.92 0.19 -15.67
N ASN A 55 -18.94 -1.01 -15.07
CA ASN A 55 -20.16 -1.80 -14.97
C ASN A 55 -21.27 -1.07 -14.19
N ARG A 56 -20.91 -0.39 -13.10
CA ARG A 56 -21.84 0.41 -12.30
C ARG A 56 -22.43 1.57 -13.11
N GLN A 57 -21.58 2.31 -13.84
CA GLN A 57 -22.01 3.43 -14.68
C GLN A 57 -22.95 2.96 -15.79
N LEU A 58 -22.62 1.86 -16.46
CA LEU A 58 -23.48 1.29 -17.51
C LEU A 58 -24.79 0.76 -16.95
N PHE A 59 -24.77 0.12 -15.78
CA PHE A 59 -25.99 -0.31 -15.10
C PHE A 59 -26.93 0.87 -14.82
N THR A 60 -26.38 1.96 -14.30
CA THR A 60 -27.14 3.19 -14.04
C THR A 60 -27.68 3.80 -15.32
N HIS A 61 -26.86 3.85 -16.37
CA HIS A 61 -27.27 4.43 -17.67
C HIS A 61 -28.35 3.62 -18.36
N ASN A 62 -28.28 2.29 -18.30
CA ASN A 62 -29.25 1.37 -18.92
C ASN A 62 -30.55 1.24 -18.09
N GLY A 63 -30.55 1.63 -16.84
CA GLY A 63 -31.60 1.27 -15.88
C GLY A 63 -31.66 -0.23 -15.58
N GLY A 64 -30.57 -0.97 -15.81
CA GLY A 64 -30.51 -2.43 -15.65
C GLY A 64 -29.16 -3.05 -16.05
N PRO A 65 -29.10 -4.39 -16.15
CA PRO A 65 -27.84 -5.10 -16.41
C PRO A 65 -27.18 -4.69 -17.72
N ILE A 66 -25.85 -4.83 -17.77
CA ILE A 66 -25.07 -4.58 -18.98
C ILE A 66 -25.40 -5.63 -20.06
N THR A 67 -25.45 -5.18 -21.30
CA THR A 67 -25.71 -6.06 -22.46
C THR A 67 -24.47 -6.85 -22.85
N PRO A 68 -24.62 -7.99 -23.58
CA PRO A 68 -23.47 -8.74 -24.10
C PRO A 68 -22.55 -7.88 -25.01
N ALA A 69 -23.09 -6.96 -25.78
CA ALA A 69 -22.32 -6.04 -26.63
C ALA A 69 -21.47 -5.07 -25.79
N GLN A 70 -22.04 -4.51 -24.73
CA GLN A 70 -21.30 -3.65 -23.78
C GLN A 70 -20.21 -4.44 -23.06
N LYS A 71 -20.49 -5.67 -22.63
CA LYS A 71 -19.47 -6.54 -22.02
C LYS A 71 -18.32 -6.79 -22.99
N LEU A 72 -18.60 -7.09 -24.24
CA LEU A 72 -17.59 -7.30 -25.28
C LEU A 72 -16.72 -6.03 -25.49
N ALA A 73 -17.33 -4.84 -25.46
CA ALA A 73 -16.60 -3.57 -25.57
C ALA A 73 -15.65 -3.35 -24.38
N ILE A 74 -16.08 -3.65 -23.17
CA ILE A 74 -15.25 -3.60 -21.95
C ILE A 74 -14.07 -4.57 -22.08
N ASP A 75 -14.35 -5.81 -22.48
CA ASP A 75 -13.33 -6.86 -22.61
C ASP A 75 -12.28 -6.52 -23.70
N LYS A 76 -12.67 -5.82 -24.75
CA LYS A 76 -11.72 -5.31 -25.77
C LYS A 76 -10.87 -4.13 -25.25
N ALA A 77 -11.42 -3.29 -24.38
CA ALA A 77 -10.69 -2.15 -23.83
C ALA A 77 -9.71 -2.57 -22.71
N ALA A 78 -10.01 -3.65 -21.99
CA ALA A 78 -9.23 -4.07 -20.83
C ALA A 78 -7.73 -4.25 -21.10
N PRO A 79 -7.28 -4.92 -22.18
CA PRO A 79 -5.83 -5.04 -22.48
C PRO A 79 -5.14 -3.70 -22.73
N GLN A 80 -5.86 -2.71 -23.26
CA GLN A 80 -5.33 -1.37 -23.48
C GLN A 80 -5.12 -0.66 -22.14
N VAL A 81 -6.07 -0.74 -21.25
CA VAL A 81 -5.98 -0.20 -19.88
C VAL A 81 -4.83 -0.86 -19.14
N THR A 82 -4.75 -2.19 -19.15
CA THR A 82 -3.65 -2.94 -18.52
C THR A 82 -2.29 -2.49 -19.08
N LYS A 83 -2.18 -2.30 -20.39
CA LYS A 83 -0.95 -1.82 -21.03
C LYS A 83 -0.55 -0.42 -20.53
N VAL A 84 -1.50 0.51 -20.43
CA VAL A 84 -1.24 1.85 -19.90
C VAL A 84 -0.76 1.77 -18.45
N ILE A 85 -1.45 1.01 -17.61
CA ILE A 85 -1.06 0.80 -16.21
C ILE A 85 0.37 0.25 -16.11
N GLN A 86 0.70 -0.78 -16.88
CA GLN A 86 2.04 -1.38 -16.89
C GLN A 86 3.11 -0.41 -17.40
N THR A 87 2.79 0.39 -18.43
CA THR A 87 3.73 1.36 -18.99
C THR A 87 4.03 2.50 -18.01
N GLU A 88 3.02 2.98 -17.29
CA GLU A 88 3.16 4.16 -16.41
C GLU A 88 3.56 3.78 -14.98
N MET A 89 3.12 2.62 -14.49
CA MET A 89 3.27 2.20 -13.10
C MET A 89 3.89 0.80 -12.95
N GLY A 90 4.39 0.19 -14.01
CA GLY A 90 5.07 -1.10 -13.95
C GLY A 90 6.37 -1.02 -13.13
N TRP A 91 6.90 -2.19 -12.76
CA TRP A 91 8.09 -2.29 -11.89
C TRP A 91 9.27 -1.44 -12.37
N ASP A 92 9.57 -1.46 -13.67
CA ASP A 92 10.70 -0.69 -14.23
C ASP A 92 10.57 0.82 -14.00
N LYS A 93 9.35 1.34 -13.97
CA LYS A 93 9.07 2.75 -13.68
C LYS A 93 9.09 3.04 -12.19
N MET A 94 8.51 2.14 -11.41
CA MET A 94 8.34 2.34 -9.96
C MET A 94 9.59 2.01 -9.15
N LYS A 95 10.50 1.17 -9.67
CA LYS A 95 11.73 0.76 -8.97
C LYS A 95 12.55 1.96 -8.46
N ALA A 96 12.69 3.00 -9.28
CA ALA A 96 13.42 4.21 -8.88
C ALA A 96 12.75 4.94 -7.71
N ALA A 97 11.41 5.02 -7.72
CA ALA A 97 10.65 5.61 -6.61
C ALA A 97 10.78 4.79 -5.33
N TYR A 98 10.66 3.46 -5.42
CA TYR A 98 10.90 2.57 -4.28
C TYR A 98 12.32 2.73 -3.73
N THR A 99 13.33 2.75 -4.61
CA THR A 99 14.73 2.95 -4.21
C THR A 99 14.90 4.25 -3.43
N LYS A 100 14.31 5.35 -3.94
CA LYS A 100 14.37 6.64 -3.25
C LYS A 100 13.68 6.61 -1.88
N ILE A 101 12.53 5.97 -1.75
CA ILE A 101 11.82 5.83 -0.47
C ILE A 101 12.72 5.13 0.57
N TYR A 102 13.42 4.06 0.18
CA TYR A 102 14.34 3.35 1.06
C TYR A 102 15.55 4.22 1.43
N GLN A 103 16.11 4.98 0.47
CA GLN A 103 17.23 5.89 0.72
C GLN A 103 16.87 7.02 1.69
N ASP A 104 15.66 7.55 1.56
CA ASP A 104 15.19 8.65 2.40
C ASP A 104 14.78 8.18 3.82
N ALA A 105 14.33 6.91 3.95
CA ALA A 105 13.78 6.39 5.20
C ALA A 105 14.79 5.63 6.07
N LEU A 106 15.85 5.06 5.49
CA LEU A 106 16.74 4.14 6.19
C LEU A 106 18.19 4.55 6.08
N THR A 107 18.98 4.16 7.07
CA THR A 107 20.44 4.20 7.06
C THR A 107 21.02 2.94 6.40
N GLN A 108 22.29 2.98 6.00
CA GLN A 108 22.98 1.80 5.46
C GLN A 108 22.97 0.62 6.44
N GLU A 109 23.11 0.89 7.75
CA GLU A 109 23.10 -0.15 8.77
C GLU A 109 21.72 -0.84 8.87
N GLU A 110 20.63 -0.06 8.83
CA GLU A 110 19.26 -0.60 8.84
C GLU A 110 18.96 -1.43 7.60
N VAL A 111 19.42 -0.98 6.42
CA VAL A 111 19.33 -1.75 5.17
C VAL A 111 20.07 -3.07 5.28
N ASN A 112 21.29 -3.08 5.85
CA ASN A 112 22.05 -4.32 6.07
C ASN A 112 21.33 -5.28 7.02
N ARG A 113 20.71 -4.76 8.10
CA ARG A 113 19.92 -5.56 9.05
C ARG A 113 18.67 -6.16 8.37
N LEU A 114 17.96 -5.36 7.58
CA LEU A 114 16.80 -5.85 6.81
C LEU A 114 17.21 -6.92 5.82
N ALA A 115 18.30 -6.73 5.07
CA ALA A 115 18.80 -7.72 4.13
C ALA A 115 19.17 -9.05 4.82
N ALA A 116 19.68 -9.01 6.04
CA ALA A 116 19.94 -10.20 6.83
C ALA A 116 18.64 -10.91 7.26
N LEU A 117 17.61 -10.14 7.69
CA LEU A 117 16.30 -10.68 8.06
C LEU A 117 15.60 -11.35 6.87
N TYR A 118 15.61 -10.72 5.69
CA TYR A 118 14.99 -11.32 4.48
C TYR A 118 15.70 -12.58 3.97
N LYS A 119 16.94 -12.82 4.41
CA LYS A 119 17.65 -14.07 4.13
C LYS A 119 17.37 -15.18 5.17
N ASP A 120 16.75 -14.84 6.29
CA ASP A 120 16.38 -15.82 7.33
C ASP A 120 15.04 -16.50 6.97
N PRO A 121 15.04 -17.82 6.70
CA PRO A 121 13.82 -18.56 6.38
C PRO A 121 12.76 -18.50 7.49
N SER A 122 13.18 -18.45 8.75
CA SER A 122 12.27 -18.37 9.90
C SER A 122 11.55 -17.03 9.94
N TYR A 123 12.27 -15.95 9.66
CA TYR A 123 11.69 -14.61 9.53
C TYR A 123 10.70 -14.55 8.36
N MET A 124 11.07 -15.07 7.19
CA MET A 124 10.19 -15.08 6.02
C MET A 124 8.91 -15.91 6.27
N ALA A 125 9.02 -17.06 6.95
CA ALA A 125 7.86 -17.86 7.35
C ALA A 125 6.94 -17.09 8.34
N LEU A 126 7.53 -16.34 9.26
CA LEU A 126 6.77 -15.47 10.19
C LEU A 126 6.05 -14.36 9.44
N MET A 127 6.72 -13.67 8.52
CA MET A 127 6.12 -12.62 7.70
C MET A 127 4.93 -13.13 6.88
N GLN A 128 5.03 -14.34 6.30
CA GLN A 128 3.91 -14.96 5.59
C GLN A 128 2.71 -15.19 6.53
N LYS A 129 2.95 -15.69 7.74
CA LYS A 129 1.89 -15.85 8.75
C LYS A 129 1.24 -14.51 9.13
N MET A 130 2.01 -13.43 9.19
CA MET A 130 1.45 -12.09 9.46
C MET A 130 0.53 -11.62 8.34
N VAL A 131 0.89 -11.88 7.07
CA VAL A 131 0.01 -11.62 5.91
C VAL A 131 -1.30 -12.40 6.06
N ASP A 132 -1.23 -13.69 6.36
CA ASP A 132 -2.41 -14.55 6.57
C ASP A 132 -3.29 -14.05 7.72
N ILE A 133 -2.69 -13.58 8.80
CA ILE A 133 -3.41 -12.98 9.94
C ILE A 133 -4.14 -11.71 9.49
N HIS A 134 -3.50 -10.83 8.73
CA HIS A 134 -4.14 -9.62 8.21
C HIS A 134 -5.33 -9.94 7.29
N ILE A 135 -5.18 -10.92 6.39
CA ILE A 135 -6.26 -11.37 5.50
C ILE A 135 -7.44 -11.90 6.33
N LYS A 136 -7.18 -12.79 7.29
CA LYS A 136 -8.24 -13.35 8.16
C LYS A 136 -8.90 -12.27 9.03
N SER A 137 -8.13 -11.31 9.51
CA SER A 137 -8.67 -10.17 10.27
C SER A 137 -9.59 -9.31 9.41
N ALA A 138 -9.19 -9.01 8.17
CA ALA A 138 -10.04 -8.28 7.23
C ALA A 138 -11.35 -9.06 6.92
N GLN A 139 -11.26 -10.38 6.71
CA GLN A 139 -12.43 -11.23 6.50
C GLN A 139 -13.37 -11.24 7.72
N ALA A 140 -12.80 -11.28 8.93
CA ALA A 140 -13.60 -11.24 10.16
C ALA A 140 -14.35 -9.89 10.32
N ILE A 141 -13.72 -8.77 9.92
CA ILE A 141 -14.38 -7.46 9.86
C ILE A 141 -15.50 -7.47 8.82
N GLN A 142 -15.22 -7.94 7.60
CA GLN A 142 -16.20 -8.03 6.52
C GLN A 142 -17.42 -8.86 6.93
N ALA A 143 -17.24 -9.98 7.63
CA ALA A 143 -18.33 -10.81 8.13
C ALA A 143 -19.22 -10.10 9.17
N LYS A 144 -18.75 -9.04 9.81
CA LYS A 144 -19.53 -8.24 10.76
C LYS A 144 -20.31 -7.09 10.11
N LEU A 145 -19.97 -6.69 8.89
CA LEU A 145 -20.63 -5.56 8.21
C LEU A 145 -22.14 -5.73 8.08
N PRO A 146 -22.70 -6.90 7.69
CA PRO A 146 -24.14 -7.07 7.59
C PRO A 146 -24.86 -6.84 8.93
N VAL A 147 -24.28 -7.32 10.03
CA VAL A 147 -24.82 -7.11 11.37
C VAL A 147 -24.81 -5.65 11.77
N ILE A 148 -23.75 -4.94 11.39
CA ILE A 148 -23.62 -3.49 11.64
C ILE A 148 -24.66 -2.74 10.80
N GLN A 149 -24.80 -3.04 9.51
CA GLN A 149 -25.81 -2.45 8.64
C GLN A 149 -27.22 -2.61 9.22
N GLN A 150 -27.60 -3.83 9.61
CA GLN A 150 -28.91 -4.11 10.18
C GLN A 150 -29.18 -3.27 11.46
N LYS A 151 -28.15 -2.97 12.26
CA LYS A 151 -28.28 -2.14 13.46
C LYS A 151 -28.31 -0.64 13.17
N ILE A 152 -27.65 -0.21 12.11
CA ILE A 152 -27.58 1.22 11.73
C ILE A 152 -28.83 1.63 10.93
N GLU A 153 -29.41 0.76 10.14
CA GLU A 153 -30.54 1.04 9.25
C GLU A 153 -31.71 1.76 9.97
N PRO A 154 -32.23 1.26 11.10
CA PRO A 154 -33.33 1.94 11.80
C PRO A 154 -32.92 3.31 12.38
N ILE A 155 -31.64 3.49 12.70
CA ILE A 155 -31.11 4.80 13.18
C ILE A 155 -31.10 5.81 12.02
N LEU A 156 -30.64 5.37 10.84
CA LEU A 156 -30.63 6.21 9.64
C LEU A 156 -32.06 6.55 9.19
N GLU A 157 -32.97 5.59 9.19
CA GLU A 157 -34.36 5.81 8.84
C GLU A 157 -35.00 6.87 9.76
N LYS A 158 -34.80 6.76 11.07
CA LYS A 158 -35.27 7.75 12.03
C LYS A 158 -34.68 9.12 11.77
N ALA A 159 -33.37 9.21 11.55
CA ALA A 159 -32.69 10.48 11.25
C ALA A 159 -33.23 11.14 9.96
N VAL A 160 -33.49 10.34 8.91
CA VAL A 160 -34.11 10.83 7.67
C VAL A 160 -35.53 11.37 7.92
N GLN A 161 -36.35 10.64 8.68
CA GLN A 161 -37.71 11.10 9.02
C GLN A 161 -37.70 12.42 9.84
N GLU A 162 -36.81 12.51 10.83
CA GLU A 162 -36.62 13.73 11.60
C GLU A 162 -36.17 14.91 10.73
N ALA A 163 -35.23 14.69 9.81
CA ALA A 163 -34.76 15.71 8.89
C ALA A 163 -35.84 16.21 7.91
N LEU A 164 -36.73 15.32 7.43
CA LEU A 164 -37.85 15.66 6.57
C LEU A 164 -38.98 16.39 7.30
N ALA A 165 -39.08 16.21 8.62
CA ALA A 165 -40.09 16.88 9.45
C ALA A 165 -39.71 18.33 9.82
N VAL A 166 -38.48 18.73 9.67
CA VAL A 166 -37.99 20.11 9.89
C VAL A 166 -38.25 20.90 8.59
N LYS A 167 -39.33 21.71 8.62
CA LYS A 167 -39.69 22.67 7.54
C LYS A 167 -39.11 24.04 7.88
#